data_101703104d260a0f7c3f39353f49f494
#
_entry.id   101703104d260a0f7c3f39353f49f494
#
_cell.length_a   1.000
_cell.length_b   1.000
_cell.length_c   1.000
_cell.angle_alpha   90.00
_cell.angle_beta   90.00
_cell.angle_gamma   90.00
#
_symmetry.space_group_name_H-M   'P 1'
#
loop_
_entity.id
_entity.type
_entity.pdbx_description
1 polymer ?
#
loop_
_entity_poly.entity_id
_entity_poly.type
_entity_poly.pdbx_seq_one_letter_code
_entity_poly.pdbx_strand_id
1 'polypeptide(L)'
;MASSNNKDTLIVILGPTGVGKTDTCLRVAEYFHIPIINADSRQLFAELPIGTAAPTPEQQQRVRHFFVGNLHLDDYYSASMFEQDALAVISQQLQEKNMALMSGGSMMYIDAVCNGIDDIPTVDDTTRETMKRRLQDEGLPALVEELKRLDPEHYEIVDKHNPRRVVHALEICHMTGKTYSSFRTNRVKERPFRIVKVGLNRPREELYDRINRRVDDMMAQGLEEEARLVYPKRHLNSLNTVGYRELFDYFDGRCTLEEAVFKIKSNTRRYMRKQITWFKKDEQIRWFSPDNIEEILNYIAYNR
;
A
#
# COMPACT_ATOMS: atom_id res chain seq x y z
N MET A 1 41.07 17.19 0.36
CA MET A 1 39.66 17.62 0.54
C MET A 1 38.81 16.58 -0.17
N ALA A 2 38.26 15.63 0.58
CA ALA A 2 37.35 14.63 0.02
C ALA A 2 36.04 15.34 -0.30
N SER A 3 35.69 15.47 -1.60
CA SER A 3 34.36 15.87 -2.01
C SER A 3 33.39 14.82 -1.48
N SER A 4 32.61 15.19 -0.46
CA SER A 4 31.47 14.40 -0.04
C SER A 4 30.51 14.36 -1.25
N ASN A 5 30.56 13.26 -2.00
CA ASN A 5 29.55 12.93 -2.98
C ASN A 5 28.24 12.68 -2.23
N ASN A 6 27.58 13.75 -1.80
CA ASN A 6 26.25 13.70 -1.22
C ASN A 6 25.31 13.34 -2.36
N LYS A 7 25.09 12.03 -2.59
CA LYS A 7 24.16 11.55 -3.59
C LYS A 7 22.75 11.75 -3.06
N ASP A 8 21.87 12.31 -3.87
CA ASP A 8 20.44 12.34 -3.62
C ASP A 8 19.95 10.99 -3.10
N THR A 9 19.28 11.00 -1.95
CA THR A 9 18.95 9.76 -1.24
C THR A 9 17.46 9.71 -0.86
N LEU A 10 16.78 8.66 -1.28
CA LEU A 10 15.46 8.29 -0.78
C LEU A 10 15.61 7.30 0.37
N ILE A 11 15.17 7.70 1.56
CA ILE A 11 15.03 6.82 2.72
C ILE A 11 13.66 6.17 2.66
N VAL A 12 13.60 4.84 2.76
CA VAL A 12 12.34 4.09 2.80
C VAL A 12 12.22 3.36 4.11
N ILE A 13 11.33 3.82 5.00
CA ILE A 13 11.01 3.13 6.25
C ILE A 13 9.77 2.28 6.05
N LEU A 14 9.95 0.97 6.11
CA LEU A 14 8.91 -0.01 5.84
C LEU A 14 8.79 -1.04 6.97
N GLY A 15 7.71 -1.79 6.95
CA GLY A 15 7.49 -2.85 7.94
C GLY A 15 6.00 -3.15 8.11
N PRO A 16 5.68 -4.18 8.90
CA PRO A 16 4.29 -4.62 9.05
C PRO A 16 3.43 -3.61 9.81
N THR A 17 2.11 -3.73 9.65
CA THR A 17 1.17 -2.99 10.49
C THR A 17 1.38 -3.35 11.97
N GLY A 18 1.21 -2.37 12.86
CA GLY A 18 1.42 -2.54 14.31
C GLY A 18 2.88 -2.43 14.78
N VAL A 19 3.87 -2.34 13.89
CA VAL A 19 5.29 -2.33 14.29
C VAL A 19 5.75 -1.03 14.96
N GLY A 20 5.11 0.11 14.69
CA GLY A 20 5.50 1.43 15.22
C GLY A 20 6.14 2.35 14.17
N LYS A 21 5.85 2.15 12.87
CA LYS A 21 6.40 2.99 11.78
C LYS A 21 6.18 4.49 12.00
N THR A 22 4.97 4.89 12.38
CA THR A 22 4.61 6.30 12.51
C THR A 22 5.55 7.04 13.47
N ASP A 23 5.76 6.50 14.67
CA ASP A 23 6.65 7.15 15.68
C ASP A 23 8.10 7.21 15.20
N THR A 24 8.61 6.12 14.62
CA THR A 24 9.97 6.09 14.06
C THR A 24 10.11 7.12 12.93
N CYS A 25 9.13 7.21 12.04
CA CYS A 25 9.19 8.14 10.91
C CYS A 25 9.11 9.59 11.34
N LEU A 26 8.27 9.92 12.34
CA LEU A 26 8.24 11.27 12.91
C LEU A 26 9.59 11.67 13.46
N ARG A 27 10.23 10.80 14.26
CA ARG A 27 11.57 11.08 14.85
C ARG A 27 12.65 11.23 13.77
N VAL A 28 12.62 10.38 12.72
CA VAL A 28 13.57 10.51 11.60
C VAL A 28 13.32 11.79 10.82
N ALA A 29 12.06 12.11 10.52
CA ALA A 29 11.67 13.31 9.80
C ALA A 29 12.04 14.59 10.55
N GLU A 30 11.82 14.64 11.86
CA GLU A 30 12.22 15.75 12.74
C GLU A 30 13.74 15.91 12.80
N TYR A 31 14.48 14.81 12.92
CA TYR A 31 15.94 14.84 12.99
C TYR A 31 16.59 15.37 11.70
N PHE A 32 16.07 14.97 10.54
CA PHE A 32 16.60 15.43 9.24
C PHE A 32 15.88 16.66 8.68
N HIS A 33 14.85 17.16 9.35
CA HIS A 33 14.00 18.29 8.91
C HIS A 33 13.42 18.08 7.50
N ILE A 34 12.85 16.91 7.26
CA ILE A 34 12.23 16.53 5.99
C ILE A 34 10.80 16.03 6.19
N PRO A 35 9.89 16.23 5.21
CA PRO A 35 8.53 15.72 5.30
C PRO A 35 8.48 14.21 5.05
N ILE A 36 7.34 13.61 5.36
CA ILE A 36 7.05 12.19 5.13
C ILE A 36 6.20 12.02 3.89
N ILE A 37 6.62 11.15 2.99
CA ILE A 37 5.85 10.66 1.85
C ILE A 37 5.18 9.35 2.28
N ASN A 38 3.87 9.38 2.47
CA ASN A 38 3.13 8.23 2.97
C ASN A 38 2.83 7.23 1.84
N ALA A 39 3.31 6.00 1.98
CA ALA A 39 3.09 4.89 1.06
C ALA A 39 2.09 3.86 1.64
N ASP A 40 0.95 4.33 2.13
CA ASP A 40 -0.17 3.48 2.52
C ASP A 40 -1.38 3.75 1.62
N SER A 41 -1.79 2.74 0.86
CA SER A 41 -2.85 2.85 -0.16
C SER A 41 -4.25 3.07 0.40
N ARG A 42 -4.43 3.04 1.71
CA ARG A 42 -5.74 3.27 2.35
C ARG A 42 -5.79 4.59 3.12
N GLN A 43 -4.67 5.06 3.62
CA GLN A 43 -4.57 6.36 4.28
C GLN A 43 -4.70 7.55 3.32
N LEU A 44 -4.75 7.31 2.02
CA LEU A 44 -5.06 8.31 1.00
C LEU A 44 -6.48 8.87 1.12
N PHE A 45 -7.44 8.05 1.60
CA PHE A 45 -8.86 8.40 1.59
C PHE A 45 -9.25 9.18 2.83
N ALA A 46 -9.80 10.38 2.61
CA ALA A 46 -10.19 11.32 3.68
C ALA A 46 -11.25 10.75 4.62
N GLU A 47 -12.11 9.85 4.12
CA GLU A 47 -13.22 9.29 4.88
C GLU A 47 -12.81 8.10 5.77
N LEU A 48 -11.55 7.66 5.75
CA LEU A 48 -11.10 6.45 6.43
C LEU A 48 -9.98 6.69 7.47
N PRO A 49 -10.01 7.75 8.29
CA PRO A 49 -8.89 8.06 9.19
C PRO A 49 -8.71 7.03 10.31
N ILE A 50 -9.78 6.51 10.90
CA ILE A 50 -9.73 5.60 12.05
C ILE A 50 -9.32 4.19 11.59
N GLY A 51 -10.07 3.59 10.68
CA GLY A 51 -9.86 2.20 10.27
C GLY A 51 -8.55 1.96 9.52
N THR A 52 -7.93 3.01 8.99
CA THR A 52 -6.60 2.95 8.37
C THR A 52 -5.47 3.34 9.33
N ALA A 53 -5.82 3.88 10.52
CA ALA A 53 -4.92 4.53 11.45
C ALA A 53 -4.03 5.55 10.74
N ALA A 54 -4.66 6.47 10.02
CA ALA A 54 -3.99 7.58 9.39
C ALA A 54 -3.27 8.47 10.42
N PRO A 55 -2.20 9.16 10.06
CA PRO A 55 -1.56 10.14 10.93
C PRO A 55 -2.57 11.15 11.47
N THR A 56 -2.55 11.36 12.79
CA THR A 56 -3.46 12.30 13.45
C THR A 56 -3.15 13.75 13.05
N PRO A 57 -4.08 14.71 13.24
CA PRO A 57 -3.83 16.12 13.00
C PRO A 57 -2.59 16.63 13.75
N GLU A 58 -2.38 16.19 15.00
CA GLU A 58 -1.21 16.56 15.81
C GLU A 58 0.09 16.04 15.21
N GLN A 59 0.08 14.80 14.70
CA GLN A 59 1.23 14.21 14.01
C GLN A 59 1.54 14.95 12.70
N GLN A 60 0.51 15.35 11.95
CA GLN A 60 0.66 16.11 10.71
C GLN A 60 1.11 17.56 10.97
N GLN A 61 0.77 18.15 12.12
CA GLN A 61 1.30 19.46 12.54
C GLN A 61 2.79 19.39 12.92
N ARG A 62 3.25 18.29 13.52
CA ARG A 62 4.68 18.08 13.84
C ARG A 62 5.53 17.94 12.60
N VAL A 63 5.07 17.15 11.63
CA VAL A 63 5.78 16.88 10.39
C VAL A 63 4.76 16.85 9.23
N ARG A 64 5.07 17.57 8.16
CA ARG A 64 4.23 17.52 6.96
C ARG A 64 4.20 16.10 6.38
N HIS A 65 2.99 15.60 6.07
CA HIS A 65 2.76 14.34 5.38
C HIS A 65 2.18 14.59 3.98
N PHE A 66 2.70 13.93 2.98
CA PHE A 66 2.11 13.82 1.65
C PHE A 66 1.31 12.52 1.55
N PHE A 67 0.27 12.51 0.78
CA PHE A 67 -0.58 11.34 0.51
C PHE A 67 -1.31 10.81 1.75
N VAL A 68 -1.90 11.70 2.52
CA VAL A 68 -2.77 11.40 3.64
C VAL A 68 -4.07 12.19 3.48
N GLY A 69 -5.22 11.51 3.36
CA GLY A 69 -6.54 12.10 3.27
C GLY A 69 -6.73 13.08 2.08
N ASN A 70 -5.99 12.86 1.00
CA ASN A 70 -6.00 13.74 -0.17
C ASN A 70 -6.88 13.22 -1.32
N LEU A 71 -7.52 12.08 -1.14
CA LEU A 71 -8.46 11.47 -2.09
C LEU A 71 -9.78 11.17 -1.41
N HIS A 72 -10.84 11.05 -2.21
CA HIS A 72 -12.16 10.57 -1.80
C HIS A 72 -12.38 9.13 -2.26
N LEU A 73 -13.34 8.44 -1.64
CA LEU A 73 -13.60 7.01 -1.88
C LEU A 73 -13.92 6.67 -3.34
N ASP A 74 -14.51 7.62 -4.07
CA ASP A 74 -14.90 7.47 -5.48
C ASP A 74 -13.72 7.71 -6.44
N ASP A 75 -12.61 8.28 -5.96
CA ASP A 75 -11.45 8.58 -6.78
C ASP A 75 -10.75 7.28 -7.20
N TYR A 76 -10.44 7.20 -8.49
CA TYR A 76 -9.58 6.14 -9.00
C TYR A 76 -8.12 6.49 -8.75
N TYR A 77 -7.40 5.60 -8.07
CA TYR A 77 -5.98 5.78 -7.83
C TYR A 77 -5.22 4.46 -7.85
N SER A 78 -4.24 4.35 -8.71
CA SER A 78 -3.46 3.12 -8.94
C SER A 78 -2.05 3.23 -8.38
N ALA A 79 -1.33 2.10 -8.31
CA ALA A 79 0.08 2.08 -7.92
C ALA A 79 0.97 2.83 -8.94
N SER A 80 0.58 2.88 -10.22
CA SER A 80 1.29 3.65 -11.25
C SER A 80 1.11 5.16 -11.05
N MET A 81 -0.10 5.61 -10.72
CA MET A 81 -0.34 7.02 -10.37
C MET A 81 0.43 7.41 -9.11
N PHE A 82 0.42 6.54 -8.10
CA PHE A 82 1.24 6.76 -6.91
C PHE A 82 2.74 6.86 -7.23
N GLU A 83 3.27 5.99 -8.09
CA GLU A 83 4.68 6.06 -8.53
C GLU A 83 4.99 7.46 -9.11
N GLN A 84 4.17 7.93 -10.04
CA GLN A 84 4.38 9.22 -10.71
C GLN A 84 4.33 10.39 -9.72
N ASP A 85 3.28 10.46 -8.91
CA ASP A 85 3.08 11.54 -7.95
C ASP A 85 4.14 11.51 -6.84
N ALA A 86 4.48 10.33 -6.32
CA ALA A 86 5.52 10.19 -5.31
C ALA A 86 6.90 10.57 -5.86
N LEU A 87 7.25 10.19 -7.09
CA LEU A 87 8.51 10.58 -7.71
C LEU A 87 8.60 12.10 -7.93
N ALA A 88 7.51 12.77 -8.26
CA ALA A 88 7.48 14.23 -8.35
C ALA A 88 7.79 14.89 -6.99
N VAL A 89 7.15 14.43 -5.92
CA VAL A 89 7.42 14.93 -4.55
C VAL A 89 8.85 14.59 -4.11
N ILE A 90 9.33 13.36 -4.38
CA ILE A 90 10.72 12.96 -4.08
C ILE A 90 11.70 13.88 -4.81
N SER A 91 11.51 14.14 -6.10
CA SER A 91 12.38 15.03 -6.87
C SER A 91 12.46 16.43 -6.28
N GLN A 92 11.32 17.00 -5.86
CA GLN A 92 11.31 18.29 -5.17
C GLN A 92 12.11 18.24 -3.87
N GLN A 93 11.91 17.21 -3.02
CA GLN A 93 12.61 17.09 -1.75
C GLN A 93 14.14 16.91 -1.94
N LEU A 94 14.53 16.15 -2.95
CA LEU A 94 15.94 15.96 -3.28
C LEU A 94 16.61 17.27 -3.72
N GLN A 95 15.92 18.10 -4.50
CA GLN A 95 16.41 19.44 -4.89
C GLN A 95 16.60 20.37 -3.66
N GLU A 96 15.71 20.28 -2.67
CA GLU A 96 15.73 21.15 -1.49
C GLU A 96 16.72 20.68 -0.40
N LYS A 97 16.82 19.36 -0.21
CA LYS A 97 17.49 18.74 0.95
C LYS A 97 18.47 17.61 0.62
N ASN A 98 18.62 17.22 -0.66
CA ASN A 98 19.34 16.01 -1.12
C ASN A 98 18.84 14.72 -0.44
N MET A 99 17.65 14.78 0.19
CA MET A 99 17.08 13.68 0.96
C MET A 99 15.56 13.73 0.92
N ALA A 100 14.94 12.55 0.77
CA ALA A 100 13.50 12.37 0.89
C ALA A 100 13.22 11.18 1.82
N LEU A 101 12.06 11.20 2.51
CA LEU A 101 11.62 10.11 3.39
C LEU A 101 10.27 9.59 2.93
N MET A 102 10.23 8.31 2.56
CA MET A 102 9.00 7.58 2.27
C MET A 102 8.75 6.53 3.35
N SER A 103 7.51 6.39 3.79
CA SER A 103 7.13 5.38 4.77
C SER A 103 5.78 4.75 4.47
N GLY A 104 5.67 3.45 4.68
CA GLY A 104 4.38 2.80 4.53
C GLY A 104 4.40 1.29 4.74
N GLY A 105 3.22 0.71 4.53
CA GLY A 105 3.01 -0.73 4.59
C GLY A 105 2.44 -1.32 3.31
N SER A 106 2.13 -0.49 2.30
CA SER A 106 1.60 -0.95 1.02
C SER A 106 2.72 -1.42 0.11
N MET A 107 2.90 -2.74 0.07
CA MET A 107 3.97 -3.42 -0.66
C MET A 107 4.08 -2.95 -2.11
N MET A 108 2.95 -2.90 -2.83
CA MET A 108 2.92 -2.47 -4.23
C MET A 108 3.32 -1.01 -4.44
N TYR A 109 2.98 -0.11 -3.49
CA TYR A 109 3.36 1.30 -3.58
C TYR A 109 4.86 1.49 -3.36
N ILE A 110 5.42 0.78 -2.38
CA ILE A 110 6.85 0.81 -2.10
C ILE A 110 7.63 0.25 -3.29
N ASP A 111 7.19 -0.89 -3.83
CA ASP A 111 7.82 -1.51 -5.00
C ASP A 111 7.72 -0.61 -6.23
N ALA A 112 6.57 0.01 -6.48
CA ALA A 112 6.38 0.93 -7.60
C ALA A 112 7.39 2.08 -7.55
N VAL A 113 7.58 2.72 -6.39
CA VAL A 113 8.55 3.81 -6.25
C VAL A 113 9.99 3.31 -6.30
N CYS A 114 10.32 2.19 -5.66
CA CYS A 114 11.70 1.69 -5.59
C CYS A 114 12.17 1.03 -6.89
N ASN A 115 11.33 0.20 -7.48
CA ASN A 115 11.69 -0.69 -8.58
C ASN A 115 11.04 -0.30 -9.91
N GLY A 116 10.02 0.55 -9.86
CA GLY A 116 9.15 0.86 -10.98
C GLY A 116 8.02 -0.15 -11.14
N ILE A 117 6.98 0.28 -11.83
CA ILE A 117 5.89 -0.58 -12.26
C ILE A 117 5.83 -0.58 -13.78
N ASP A 118 5.39 -1.69 -14.37
CA ASP A 118 5.19 -1.77 -15.82
C ASP A 118 4.15 -0.74 -16.29
N ASP A 119 4.38 -0.16 -17.45
CA ASP A 119 3.50 0.86 -18.04
C ASP A 119 2.27 0.17 -18.68
N ILE A 120 1.42 -0.39 -17.82
CA ILE A 120 0.16 -1.02 -18.24
C ILE A 120 -0.89 0.09 -18.42
N PRO A 121 -1.56 0.16 -19.59
CA PRO A 121 -2.58 1.19 -19.83
C PRO A 121 -3.71 1.16 -18.80
N THR A 122 -4.20 2.34 -18.41
CA THR A 122 -5.38 2.44 -17.55
C THR A 122 -6.62 1.96 -18.32
N VAL A 123 -7.35 1.04 -17.75
CA VAL A 123 -8.58 0.50 -18.34
C VAL A 123 -9.68 1.57 -18.31
N ASP A 124 -10.32 1.82 -19.45
CA ASP A 124 -11.47 2.72 -19.55
C ASP A 124 -12.70 2.12 -18.86
N ASP A 125 -13.65 2.98 -18.47
CA ASP A 125 -14.83 2.58 -17.72
C ASP A 125 -15.75 1.66 -18.52
N THR A 126 -15.85 1.85 -19.84
CA THR A 126 -16.69 1.04 -20.72
C THR A 126 -16.18 -0.41 -20.79
N THR A 127 -14.89 -0.57 -20.98
CA THR A 127 -14.23 -1.91 -20.97
C THR A 127 -14.41 -2.58 -19.61
N ARG A 128 -14.21 -1.83 -18.51
CA ARG A 128 -14.35 -2.33 -17.14
C ARG A 128 -15.77 -2.82 -16.85
N GLU A 129 -16.79 -2.02 -17.16
CA GLU A 129 -18.20 -2.42 -16.95
C GLU A 129 -18.59 -3.61 -17.84
N THR A 130 -18.09 -3.66 -19.07
CA THR A 130 -18.31 -4.78 -19.97
C THR A 130 -17.75 -6.08 -19.40
N MET A 131 -16.50 -6.06 -18.94
CA MET A 131 -15.84 -7.25 -18.40
C MET A 131 -16.43 -7.68 -17.06
N LYS A 132 -16.88 -6.72 -16.23
CA LYS A 132 -17.61 -7.01 -14.99
C LYS A 132 -18.94 -7.74 -15.28
N ARG A 133 -19.71 -7.27 -16.26
CA ARG A 133 -20.95 -7.92 -16.69
C ARG A 133 -20.66 -9.32 -17.23
N ARG A 134 -19.66 -9.48 -18.10
CA ARG A 134 -19.27 -10.78 -18.65
C ARG A 134 -18.86 -11.78 -17.56
N LEU A 135 -18.16 -11.33 -16.51
CA LEU A 135 -17.85 -12.20 -15.36
C LEU A 135 -19.11 -12.70 -14.65
N GLN A 136 -20.17 -11.89 -14.58
CA GLN A 136 -21.45 -12.27 -13.97
C GLN A 136 -22.25 -13.23 -14.87
N ASP A 137 -22.28 -12.97 -16.16
CA ASP A 137 -23.13 -13.69 -17.12
C ASP A 137 -22.48 -15.01 -17.59
N GLU A 138 -21.17 -14.99 -17.90
CA GLU A 138 -20.43 -16.12 -18.48
C GLU A 138 -19.65 -16.93 -17.43
N GLY A 139 -19.32 -16.30 -16.31
CA GLY A 139 -18.54 -16.90 -15.23
C GLY A 139 -17.04 -16.93 -15.50
N LEU A 140 -16.27 -17.14 -14.43
CA LEU A 140 -14.81 -17.17 -14.49
C LEU A 140 -14.21 -18.21 -15.43
N PRO A 141 -14.74 -19.46 -15.52
CA PRO A 141 -14.18 -20.48 -16.41
C PRO A 141 -14.16 -20.07 -17.89
N ALA A 142 -15.23 -19.43 -18.38
CA ALA A 142 -15.28 -18.95 -19.76
C ALA A 142 -14.22 -17.88 -20.04
N LEU A 143 -14.04 -16.95 -19.11
CA LEU A 143 -13.02 -15.90 -19.21
C LEU A 143 -11.59 -16.45 -19.13
N VAL A 144 -11.37 -17.50 -18.36
CA VAL A 144 -10.07 -18.20 -18.30
C VAL A 144 -9.74 -18.86 -19.65
N GLU A 145 -10.72 -19.51 -20.31
CA GLU A 145 -10.52 -20.09 -21.64
C GLU A 145 -10.29 -19.01 -22.72
N GLU A 146 -10.92 -17.86 -22.59
CA GLU A 146 -10.66 -16.73 -23.47
C GLU A 146 -9.25 -16.19 -23.29
N LEU A 147 -8.79 -16.02 -22.03
CA LEU A 147 -7.43 -15.57 -21.73
C LEU A 147 -6.38 -16.53 -22.31
N LYS A 148 -6.63 -17.83 -22.26
CA LYS A 148 -5.76 -18.85 -22.88
C LYS A 148 -5.57 -18.62 -24.38
N ARG A 149 -6.60 -18.14 -25.07
CA ARG A 149 -6.54 -17.85 -26.52
C ARG A 149 -5.88 -16.51 -26.82
N LEU A 150 -6.19 -15.48 -26.03
CA LEU A 150 -5.74 -14.12 -26.28
C LEU A 150 -4.32 -13.86 -25.76
N ASP A 151 -3.94 -14.46 -24.63
CA ASP A 151 -2.63 -14.31 -24.00
C ASP A 151 -2.19 -15.64 -23.35
N PRO A 152 -1.71 -16.61 -24.16
CA PRO A 152 -1.23 -17.90 -23.66
C PRO A 152 -0.11 -17.77 -22.63
N GLU A 153 0.80 -16.79 -22.79
CA GLU A 153 1.90 -16.57 -21.89
C GLU A 153 1.40 -16.17 -20.48
N HIS A 154 0.48 -15.22 -20.41
CA HIS A 154 -0.09 -14.82 -19.13
C HIS A 154 -0.98 -15.91 -18.52
N TYR A 155 -1.67 -16.68 -19.34
CA TYR A 155 -2.49 -17.82 -18.88
C TYR A 155 -1.68 -18.85 -18.10
N GLU A 156 -0.42 -19.12 -18.50
CA GLU A 156 0.42 -20.11 -17.80
C GLU A 156 0.86 -19.65 -16.39
N ILE A 157 0.92 -18.34 -16.14
CA ILE A 157 1.46 -17.77 -14.91
C ILE A 157 0.39 -17.18 -13.98
N VAL A 158 -0.80 -16.88 -14.51
CA VAL A 158 -1.89 -16.26 -13.72
C VAL A 158 -2.54 -17.27 -12.79
N ASP A 159 -2.92 -16.80 -11.60
CA ASP A 159 -3.82 -17.56 -10.73
C ASP A 159 -5.23 -17.58 -11.36
N LYS A 160 -5.58 -18.70 -11.99
CA LYS A 160 -6.84 -18.92 -12.72
C LYS A 160 -8.07 -18.89 -11.81
N HIS A 161 -7.89 -19.03 -10.48
CA HIS A 161 -8.96 -18.91 -9.50
C HIS A 161 -9.13 -17.46 -8.98
N ASN A 162 -8.34 -16.53 -9.50
CA ASN A 162 -8.42 -15.12 -9.12
C ASN A 162 -9.16 -14.32 -10.21
N PRO A 163 -10.47 -14.06 -10.07
CA PRO A 163 -11.25 -13.38 -11.11
C PRO A 163 -10.71 -11.99 -11.43
N ARG A 164 -10.17 -11.27 -10.43
CA ARG A 164 -9.63 -9.93 -10.66
C ARG A 164 -8.42 -9.92 -11.59
N ARG A 165 -7.52 -10.91 -11.45
CA ARG A 165 -6.33 -11.01 -12.30
C ARG A 165 -6.68 -11.44 -13.73
N VAL A 166 -7.59 -12.40 -13.86
CA VAL A 166 -8.06 -12.87 -15.17
C VAL A 166 -8.80 -11.75 -15.90
N VAL A 167 -9.76 -11.11 -15.24
CA VAL A 167 -10.54 -9.99 -15.80
C VAL A 167 -9.62 -8.84 -16.21
N HIS A 168 -8.70 -8.42 -15.35
CA HIS A 168 -7.82 -7.31 -15.67
C HIS A 168 -6.92 -7.59 -16.88
N ALA A 169 -6.41 -8.80 -17.02
CA ALA A 169 -5.65 -9.17 -18.22
C ALA A 169 -6.51 -9.10 -19.49
N LEU A 170 -7.75 -9.57 -19.44
CA LEU A 170 -8.69 -9.48 -20.56
C LEU A 170 -9.11 -8.05 -20.88
N GLU A 171 -9.32 -7.20 -19.85
CA GLU A 171 -9.59 -5.77 -20.02
C GLU A 171 -8.51 -5.13 -20.89
N ILE A 172 -7.23 -5.37 -20.56
CA ILE A 172 -6.10 -4.84 -21.33
C ILE A 172 -6.08 -5.43 -22.75
N CYS A 173 -6.29 -6.74 -22.91
CA CYS A 173 -6.32 -7.37 -24.23
C CYS A 173 -7.42 -6.76 -25.12
N HIS A 174 -8.62 -6.59 -24.59
CA HIS A 174 -9.75 -6.05 -25.37
C HIS A 174 -9.58 -4.57 -25.69
N MET A 175 -9.11 -3.78 -24.73
CA MET A 175 -8.94 -2.35 -24.92
C MET A 175 -7.82 -2.02 -25.90
N THR A 176 -6.71 -2.77 -25.85
CA THR A 176 -5.50 -2.42 -26.60
C THR A 176 -5.29 -3.25 -27.87
N GLY A 177 -5.96 -4.39 -28.01
CA GLY A 177 -5.69 -5.37 -29.05
C GLY A 177 -4.34 -6.08 -28.90
N LYS A 178 -3.63 -5.90 -27.77
CA LYS A 178 -2.32 -6.52 -27.46
C LYS A 178 -2.46 -7.46 -26.26
N THR A 179 -1.54 -8.41 -26.14
CA THR A 179 -1.50 -9.29 -24.97
C THR A 179 -1.13 -8.52 -23.71
N TYR A 180 -1.70 -8.90 -22.56
CA TYR A 180 -1.31 -8.32 -21.27
C TYR A 180 0.17 -8.61 -20.94
N SER A 181 0.67 -9.81 -21.30
CA SER A 181 2.07 -10.20 -21.16
C SER A 181 3.03 -9.24 -21.88
N SER A 182 2.65 -8.66 -23.03
CA SER A 182 3.48 -7.70 -23.76
C SER A 182 3.76 -6.39 -23.00
N PHE A 183 2.91 -6.04 -22.05
CA PHE A 183 3.10 -4.89 -21.17
C PHE A 183 3.87 -5.26 -19.89
N ARG A 184 3.92 -6.54 -19.53
CA ARG A 184 4.62 -7.01 -18.32
C ARG A 184 6.09 -7.30 -18.61
N THR A 185 6.89 -6.28 -18.58
CA THR A 185 8.34 -6.41 -18.82
C THR A 185 9.09 -6.88 -17.58
N ASN A 186 8.52 -6.70 -16.38
CA ASN A 186 9.15 -6.95 -15.08
C ASN A 186 10.55 -6.32 -14.95
N ARG A 187 10.81 -5.24 -15.68
CA ARG A 187 12.10 -4.54 -15.65
C ARG A 187 12.14 -3.59 -14.47
N VAL A 188 13.22 -3.68 -13.70
CA VAL A 188 13.50 -2.68 -12.67
C VAL A 188 13.89 -1.38 -13.36
N LYS A 189 13.13 -0.31 -13.08
CA LYS A 189 13.44 1.04 -13.57
C LYS A 189 14.55 1.63 -12.70
N GLU A 190 15.65 2.03 -13.32
CA GLU A 190 16.72 2.74 -12.60
C GLU A 190 16.21 4.08 -12.04
N ARG A 191 16.60 4.39 -10.82
CA ARG A 191 16.26 5.65 -10.16
C ARG A 191 17.48 6.59 -10.15
N PRO A 192 17.30 7.89 -10.40
CA PRO A 192 18.41 8.84 -10.42
C PRO A 192 18.93 9.19 -9.01
N PHE A 193 18.51 8.45 -7.98
CA PHE A 193 18.88 8.65 -6.58
C PHE A 193 19.18 7.30 -5.90
N ARG A 194 19.91 7.38 -4.80
CA ARG A 194 20.17 6.22 -3.94
C ARG A 194 18.92 5.87 -3.15
N ILE A 195 18.69 4.59 -2.90
CA ILE A 195 17.60 4.12 -2.02
C ILE A 195 18.21 3.43 -0.81
N VAL A 196 17.85 3.92 0.39
CA VAL A 196 18.25 3.34 1.68
C VAL A 196 17.01 2.75 2.34
N LYS A 197 16.94 1.43 2.45
CA LYS A 197 15.78 0.70 2.97
C LYS A 197 15.98 0.32 4.44
N VAL A 198 15.11 0.84 5.30
CA VAL A 198 15.04 0.56 6.74
C VAL A 198 13.79 -0.26 7.01
N GLY A 199 13.97 -1.54 7.33
CA GLY A 199 12.89 -2.42 7.74
C GLY A 199 12.69 -2.38 9.25
N LEU A 200 11.46 -2.20 9.71
CA LEU A 200 11.12 -2.29 11.12
C LEU A 200 10.47 -3.64 11.43
N ASN A 201 10.91 -4.28 12.50
CA ASN A 201 10.33 -5.53 12.97
C ASN A 201 10.33 -5.63 14.49
N ARG A 202 9.44 -6.45 15.02
CA ARG A 202 9.32 -6.81 16.44
C ARG A 202 9.05 -8.32 16.56
N PRO A 203 9.23 -8.92 17.74
CA PRO A 203 8.78 -10.28 18.02
C PRO A 203 7.29 -10.45 17.63
N ARG A 204 6.97 -11.62 17.08
CA ARG A 204 5.64 -11.91 16.53
C ARG A 204 4.51 -11.74 17.55
N GLU A 205 4.75 -12.17 18.77
CA GLU A 205 3.77 -12.09 19.87
C GLU A 205 3.49 -10.63 20.20
N GLU A 206 4.52 -9.80 20.31
CA GLU A 206 4.36 -8.37 20.54
C GLU A 206 3.56 -7.69 19.41
N LEU A 207 3.84 -8.04 18.14
CA LEU A 207 3.05 -7.53 17.01
C LEU A 207 1.58 -7.93 17.12
N TYR A 208 1.28 -9.14 17.57
CA TYR A 208 -0.09 -9.60 17.75
C TYR A 208 -0.82 -8.81 18.84
N ASP A 209 -0.17 -8.58 19.98
CA ASP A 209 -0.74 -7.82 21.08
C ASP A 209 -0.97 -6.37 20.70
N ARG A 210 -0.01 -5.76 20.00
CA ARG A 210 -0.14 -4.39 19.47
C ARG A 210 -1.27 -4.26 18.45
N ILE A 211 -1.42 -5.24 17.55
CA ILE A 211 -2.52 -5.28 16.58
C ILE A 211 -3.86 -5.40 17.30
N ASN A 212 -3.97 -6.30 18.28
CA ASN A 212 -5.21 -6.50 19.01
C ASN A 212 -5.63 -5.22 19.75
N ARG A 213 -4.72 -4.63 20.53
CA ARG A 213 -4.98 -3.34 21.24
C ARG A 213 -5.36 -2.23 20.27
N ARG A 214 -4.65 -2.10 19.16
CA ARG A 214 -4.96 -1.08 18.14
C ARG A 214 -6.37 -1.23 17.57
N VAL A 215 -6.87 -2.45 17.37
CA VAL A 215 -8.25 -2.67 16.93
C VAL A 215 -9.24 -2.26 18.02
N ASP A 216 -8.95 -2.57 19.28
CA ASP A 216 -9.79 -2.13 20.40
C ASP A 216 -9.80 -0.58 20.50
N ASP A 217 -8.65 0.06 20.34
CA ASP A 217 -8.53 1.53 20.31
C ASP A 217 -9.32 2.15 19.14
N MET A 218 -9.28 1.54 17.95
CA MET A 218 -10.06 1.98 16.79
C MET A 218 -11.56 1.88 17.05
N MET A 219 -12.03 0.81 17.67
CA MET A 219 -13.44 0.66 18.06
C MET A 219 -13.85 1.74 19.07
N ALA A 220 -13.02 2.00 20.07
CA ALA A 220 -13.25 3.05 21.05
C ALA A 220 -13.22 4.47 20.45
N GLN A 221 -12.50 4.68 19.36
CA GLN A 221 -12.45 5.95 18.62
C GLN A 221 -13.60 6.15 17.64
N GLY A 222 -14.49 5.16 17.46
CA GLY A 222 -15.66 5.27 16.59
C GLY A 222 -15.48 4.60 15.21
N LEU A 223 -14.71 3.53 15.11
CA LEU A 223 -14.55 2.79 13.84
C LEU A 223 -15.89 2.25 13.31
N GLU A 224 -16.82 1.85 14.19
CA GLU A 224 -18.15 1.41 13.76
C GLU A 224 -18.90 2.53 13.06
N GLU A 225 -18.92 3.72 13.65
CA GLU A 225 -19.59 4.90 13.12
C GLU A 225 -18.96 5.33 11.79
N GLU A 226 -17.61 5.35 11.70
CA GLU A 226 -16.91 5.62 10.46
C GLU A 226 -17.30 4.62 9.37
N ALA A 227 -17.31 3.33 9.68
CA ALA A 227 -17.72 2.29 8.75
C ALA A 227 -19.20 2.43 8.33
N ARG A 228 -20.08 2.84 9.24
CA ARG A 228 -21.50 3.05 8.97
C ARG A 228 -21.74 4.21 8.01
N LEU A 229 -20.99 5.29 8.14
CA LEU A 229 -21.06 6.44 7.22
C LEU A 229 -20.69 6.06 5.77
N VAL A 230 -19.72 5.19 5.59
CA VAL A 230 -19.27 4.77 4.26
C VAL A 230 -19.95 3.50 3.73
N TYR A 231 -20.78 2.86 4.55
CA TYR A 231 -21.50 1.62 4.19
C TYR A 231 -22.34 1.70 2.91
N PRO A 232 -23.04 2.81 2.58
CA PRO A 232 -23.73 2.94 1.28
C PRO A 232 -22.81 2.73 0.06
N LYS A 233 -21.53 3.05 0.22
CA LYS A 233 -20.49 2.91 -0.83
C LYS A 233 -19.69 1.59 -0.73
N ARG A 234 -20.15 0.60 0.06
CA ARG A 234 -19.41 -0.65 0.35
C ARG A 234 -18.97 -1.47 -0.85
N HIS A 235 -19.52 -1.20 -2.02
CA HIS A 235 -19.16 -1.84 -3.28
C HIS A 235 -17.85 -1.31 -3.88
N LEU A 236 -17.36 -0.14 -3.42
CA LEU A 236 -16.14 0.46 -3.93
C LEU A 236 -14.90 -0.33 -3.53
N ASN A 237 -13.92 -0.36 -4.44
CA ASN A 237 -12.64 -1.06 -4.19
C ASN A 237 -11.82 -0.41 -3.05
N SER A 238 -11.95 0.89 -2.83
CA SER A 238 -11.36 1.64 -1.72
C SER A 238 -11.75 1.05 -0.35
N LEU A 239 -12.98 0.55 -0.22
CA LEU A 239 -13.53 -0.06 1.00
C LEU A 239 -13.29 -1.57 1.12
N ASN A 240 -12.66 -2.20 0.10
CA ASN A 240 -12.29 -3.61 0.17
C ASN A 240 -11.01 -3.80 1.01
N THR A 241 -11.08 -3.48 2.28
CA THR A 241 -9.97 -3.54 3.22
C THR A 241 -10.41 -4.10 4.58
N VAL A 242 -9.46 -4.55 5.38
CA VAL A 242 -9.71 -5.05 6.73
C VAL A 242 -10.24 -3.91 7.61
N GLY A 243 -11.18 -4.23 8.45
CA GLY A 243 -11.93 -3.29 9.29
C GLY A 243 -13.33 -3.07 8.72
N TYR A 244 -13.41 -2.53 7.52
CA TYR A 244 -14.70 -2.18 6.91
C TYR A 244 -15.48 -3.41 6.43
N ARG A 245 -14.84 -4.36 5.75
CA ARG A 245 -15.53 -5.57 5.27
C ARG A 245 -16.18 -6.35 6.39
N GLU A 246 -15.48 -6.51 7.49
CA GLU A 246 -15.97 -7.24 8.64
C GLU A 246 -17.14 -6.52 9.32
N LEU A 247 -17.07 -5.18 9.41
CA LEU A 247 -18.19 -4.38 9.93
C LEU A 247 -19.38 -4.34 8.95
N PHE A 248 -19.13 -4.39 7.63
CA PHE A 248 -20.22 -4.52 6.66
C PHE A 248 -20.93 -5.88 6.77
N ASP A 249 -20.19 -6.96 7.05
CA ASP A 249 -20.81 -8.26 7.36
C ASP A 249 -21.71 -8.19 8.61
N TYR A 250 -21.31 -7.43 9.62
CA TYR A 250 -22.14 -7.17 10.80
C TYR A 250 -23.35 -6.31 10.44
N PHE A 251 -23.21 -5.26 9.67
CA PHE A 251 -24.36 -4.42 9.24
C PHE A 251 -25.36 -5.18 8.36
N ASP A 252 -24.89 -6.14 7.59
CA ASP A 252 -25.76 -7.06 6.81
C ASP A 252 -26.42 -8.17 7.67
N GLY A 253 -26.16 -8.22 8.98
CA GLY A 253 -26.68 -9.25 9.88
C GLY A 253 -26.05 -10.63 9.73
N ARG A 254 -24.87 -10.73 9.09
CA ARG A 254 -24.17 -12.00 8.85
C ARG A 254 -23.33 -12.47 10.04
N CYS A 255 -23.05 -11.60 10.99
CA CYS A 255 -22.33 -11.90 12.23
C CYS A 255 -22.62 -10.87 13.31
N THR A 256 -22.24 -11.15 14.57
CA THR A 256 -22.31 -10.18 15.66
C THR A 256 -21.17 -9.17 15.58
N LEU A 257 -21.26 -8.07 16.34
CA LEU A 257 -20.17 -7.09 16.42
C LEU A 257 -18.89 -7.71 16.99
N GLU A 258 -19.03 -8.54 18.02
CA GLU A 258 -17.90 -9.23 18.65
C GLU A 258 -17.18 -10.15 17.64
N GLU A 259 -17.95 -10.87 16.83
CA GLU A 259 -17.41 -11.71 15.75
C GLU A 259 -16.71 -10.88 14.68
N ALA A 260 -17.26 -9.72 14.30
CA ALA A 260 -16.66 -8.79 13.36
C ALA A 260 -15.31 -8.27 13.90
N VAL A 261 -15.25 -7.80 15.14
CA VAL A 261 -14.03 -7.32 15.80
C VAL A 261 -12.99 -8.44 15.90
N PHE A 262 -13.39 -9.65 16.26
CA PHE A 262 -12.48 -10.81 16.27
C PHE A 262 -11.89 -11.09 14.89
N LYS A 263 -12.71 -11.04 13.83
CA LYS A 263 -12.28 -11.20 12.44
C LYS A 263 -11.32 -10.09 12.02
N ILE A 264 -11.58 -8.82 12.39
CA ILE A 264 -10.69 -7.68 12.12
C ILE A 264 -9.30 -7.95 12.72
N LYS A 265 -9.22 -8.30 14.01
CA LYS A 265 -7.96 -8.67 14.67
C LYS A 265 -7.24 -9.80 13.93
N SER A 266 -7.95 -10.87 13.59
CA SER A 266 -7.39 -12.03 12.90
C SER A 266 -6.89 -11.70 11.48
N ASN A 267 -7.67 -10.96 10.70
CA ASN A 267 -7.33 -10.58 9.34
C ASN A 267 -6.19 -9.54 9.31
N THR A 268 -6.11 -8.63 10.28
CA THR A 268 -4.99 -7.72 10.44
C THR A 268 -3.70 -8.47 10.75
N ARG A 269 -3.72 -9.48 11.63
CA ARG A 269 -2.56 -10.37 11.87
C ARG A 269 -2.16 -11.15 10.61
N ARG A 270 -3.13 -11.58 9.80
CA ARG A 270 -2.86 -12.24 8.50
C ARG A 270 -2.20 -11.27 7.50
N TYR A 271 -2.68 -10.05 7.44
CA TYR A 271 -2.10 -9.00 6.59
C TYR A 271 -0.66 -8.67 7.02
N MET A 272 -0.42 -8.49 8.32
CA MET A 272 0.90 -8.30 8.89
C MET A 272 1.89 -9.40 8.46
N ARG A 273 1.50 -10.68 8.51
CA ARG A 273 2.35 -11.78 8.04
C ARG A 273 2.66 -11.71 6.55
N LYS A 274 1.68 -11.31 5.72
CA LYS A 274 1.90 -11.10 4.28
C LYS A 274 2.92 -10.01 4.02
N GLN A 275 2.84 -8.89 4.75
CA GLN A 275 3.82 -7.79 4.64
C GLN A 275 5.24 -8.28 4.99
N ILE A 276 5.41 -8.98 6.11
CA ILE A 276 6.72 -9.53 6.52
C ILE A 276 7.26 -10.49 5.45
N THR A 277 6.44 -11.41 4.95
CA THR A 277 6.85 -12.37 3.92
C THR A 277 7.26 -11.66 2.62
N TRP A 278 6.57 -10.57 2.27
CA TRP A 278 6.91 -9.79 1.09
C TRP A 278 8.24 -9.07 1.25
N PHE A 279 8.37 -8.27 2.32
CA PHE A 279 9.58 -7.47 2.55
C PHE A 279 10.83 -8.30 2.80
N LYS A 280 10.71 -9.49 3.39
CA LYS A 280 11.86 -10.40 3.59
C LYS A 280 12.49 -10.93 2.30
N LYS A 281 11.84 -10.77 1.14
CA LYS A 281 12.41 -11.14 -0.17
C LYS A 281 13.44 -10.12 -0.67
N ASP A 282 13.42 -8.93 -0.13
CA ASP A 282 14.33 -7.86 -0.51
C ASP A 282 15.53 -7.84 0.44
N GLU A 283 16.67 -8.34 -0.04
CA GLU A 283 17.91 -8.43 0.72
C GLU A 283 18.58 -7.07 1.00
N GLN A 284 18.14 -6.01 0.31
CA GLN A 284 18.63 -4.66 0.54
C GLN A 284 18.04 -4.00 1.79
N ILE A 285 17.02 -4.60 2.39
CA ILE A 285 16.39 -4.08 3.60
C ILE A 285 17.25 -4.40 4.82
N ARG A 286 17.75 -3.36 5.50
CA ARG A 286 18.35 -3.49 6.82
C ARG A 286 17.25 -3.43 7.89
N TRP A 287 17.17 -4.49 8.70
CA TRP A 287 16.13 -4.65 9.71
C TRP A 287 16.56 -4.11 11.07
N PHE A 288 15.66 -3.38 11.76
CA PHE A 288 15.85 -2.78 13.06
C PHE A 288 14.64 -2.99 13.98
N SER A 289 14.88 -2.95 15.29
CA SER A 289 13.81 -2.68 16.24
C SER A 289 13.45 -1.19 16.17
N PRO A 290 12.15 -0.81 16.15
CA PRO A 290 11.77 0.60 16.21
C PRO A 290 12.18 1.28 17.53
N ASP A 291 12.52 0.52 18.56
CA ASP A 291 13.01 1.07 19.84
C ASP A 291 14.46 1.58 19.75
N ASN A 292 15.22 1.12 18.76
CA ASN A 292 16.63 1.49 18.55
C ASN A 292 16.76 2.67 17.59
N ILE A 293 16.13 3.80 17.92
CA ILE A 293 16.09 4.98 17.01
C ILE A 293 17.48 5.53 16.70
N GLU A 294 18.40 5.53 17.65
CA GLU A 294 19.76 6.03 17.45
C GLU A 294 20.52 5.19 16.41
N GLU A 295 20.36 3.87 16.45
CA GLU A 295 20.95 2.97 15.46
C GLU A 295 20.38 3.24 14.07
N ILE A 296 19.07 3.47 13.96
CA ILE A 296 18.39 3.82 12.71
C ILE A 296 18.92 5.15 12.17
N LEU A 297 18.99 6.19 13.00
CA LEU A 297 19.50 7.51 12.60
C LEU A 297 20.96 7.44 12.14
N ASN A 298 21.81 6.73 12.87
CA ASN A 298 23.22 6.52 12.51
C ASN A 298 23.35 5.75 11.19
N TYR A 299 22.55 4.69 10.98
CA TYR A 299 22.54 3.94 9.73
C TYR A 299 22.15 4.83 8.55
N ILE A 300 21.08 5.63 8.69
CA ILE A 300 20.65 6.57 7.66
C ILE A 300 21.73 7.62 7.39
N ALA A 301 22.28 8.23 8.43
CA ALA A 301 23.33 9.25 8.29
C ALA A 301 24.60 8.74 7.59
N TYR A 302 24.97 7.48 7.82
CA TYR A 302 26.12 6.85 7.18
C TYR A 302 25.88 6.52 5.70
N ASN A 303 24.65 6.18 5.33
CA ASN A 303 24.29 5.68 4.01
C ASN A 303 23.65 6.71 3.07
N ARG A 304 23.46 7.94 3.50
CA ARG A 304 22.91 9.04 2.69
C ARG A 304 23.93 9.67 1.74
#